data_5b1453f17d75bd0493c9d74bcb8a49d7
#
_entry.id   5b1453f17d75bd0493c9d74bcb8a49d7
#
_cell.length_a   1.000
_cell.length_b   1.000
_cell.length_c   1.000
_cell.angle_alpha   90.00
_cell.angle_beta   90.00
_cell.angle_gamma   90.00
#
_symmetry.space_group_name_H-M   'P 1'
#
loop_
_entity.id
_entity.type
_entity.pdbx_description
1 polymer ?
#
loop_
_entity_poly.entity_id
_entity_poly.type
_entity_poly.pdbx_seq_one_letter_code
_entity_poly.pdbx_strand_id
1 'polypeptide(L)'
;MTPQGANPFFSTPPNHCDVGTARIAWRSTGQGEPVLFVHGWPLHGFTWRKVLPALAARYAGYVVDLPGAGETEWRSDNDFSFHGHAANLQQFVRSVGLDRYRLVAHDTGATVARRLAVIERERVLQGVYIDTEIPNHRPPMVPLFQAMAGLPGMGLLFRQLMRSRRFRHSGMGFGGCFVDRSLIDGEFTDGFARPLIASARRMEGQMRYLRGIDWAQLDELANGHREITGSSLLIWGERDPFFPPERAR
;
A
#
# COMPACT_ATOMS: atom_id res chain seq x y z
N MET A 1 -16.08 -20.56 24.36
CA MET A 1 -16.05 -19.73 23.14
C MET A 1 -14.59 -19.40 22.86
N THR A 2 -13.95 -20.09 21.96
CA THR A 2 -12.61 -19.77 21.46
C THR A 2 -12.67 -18.35 20.85
N PRO A 3 -11.70 -17.46 21.12
CA PRO A 3 -11.65 -16.19 20.42
C PRO A 3 -11.64 -16.47 18.93
N GLN A 4 -12.56 -15.89 18.18
CA GLN A 4 -12.60 -15.99 16.73
C GLN A 4 -11.21 -15.67 16.20
N GLY A 5 -10.61 -16.63 15.54
CA GLY A 5 -9.22 -16.85 15.31
C GLY A 5 -8.40 -15.58 14.99
N ALA A 6 -7.34 -15.41 15.74
CA ALA A 6 -6.27 -14.52 15.36
C ALA A 6 -5.92 -14.82 13.90
N ASN A 7 -6.08 -13.83 13.00
CA ASN A 7 -5.78 -14.03 11.59
C ASN A 7 -4.32 -14.50 11.48
N PRO A 8 -4.04 -15.63 10.81
CA PRO A 8 -2.70 -16.22 10.73
C PRO A 8 -1.63 -15.23 10.29
N PHE A 9 -2.01 -14.20 9.52
CA PHE A 9 -1.12 -13.13 9.10
C PHE A 9 -0.50 -12.38 10.28
N PHE A 10 -1.25 -12.09 11.33
CA PHE A 10 -0.76 -11.38 12.50
C PHE A 10 -0.16 -12.30 13.58
N SER A 11 -0.37 -13.62 13.51
CA SER A 11 0.18 -14.56 14.47
C SER A 11 1.69 -14.77 14.30
N THR A 12 2.23 -14.44 13.12
CA THR A 12 3.66 -14.48 12.84
C THR A 12 4.25 -13.07 12.96
N PRO A 13 5.23 -12.84 13.85
CA PRO A 13 5.94 -11.56 13.90
C PRO A 13 6.56 -11.22 12.55
N PRO A 14 6.62 -9.95 12.16
CA PRO A 14 7.31 -9.56 10.95
C PRO A 14 8.83 -9.76 11.09
N ASN A 15 9.46 -10.09 9.98
CA ASN A 15 10.88 -9.84 9.81
C ASN A 15 11.09 -8.33 9.59
N HIS A 16 12.33 -7.88 9.77
CA HIS A 16 12.69 -6.50 9.51
C HIS A 16 13.93 -6.42 8.63
N CYS A 17 13.94 -5.44 7.72
CA CYS A 17 15.06 -5.14 6.85
C CYS A 17 15.38 -3.64 6.93
N ASP A 18 16.62 -3.30 7.27
CA ASP A 18 17.08 -1.92 7.32
C ASP A 18 17.37 -1.43 5.88
N VAL A 19 16.78 -0.28 5.54
CA VAL A 19 16.96 0.39 4.24
C VAL A 19 17.43 1.85 4.44
N GLY A 20 18.18 2.10 5.48
CA GLY A 20 18.77 3.39 5.82
C GLY A 20 17.82 4.31 6.57
N THR A 21 16.84 4.91 5.92
CA THR A 21 15.87 5.83 6.56
C THR A 21 14.64 5.13 7.14
N ALA A 22 14.48 3.84 6.85
CA ALA A 22 13.40 3.00 7.38
C ALA A 22 13.91 1.59 7.70
N ARG A 23 13.16 0.90 8.56
CA ARG A 23 13.32 -0.52 8.88
C ARG A 23 12.04 -1.22 8.47
N ILE A 24 12.03 -1.74 7.24
CA ILE A 24 10.83 -2.32 6.61
C ILE A 24 10.43 -3.60 7.33
N ALA A 25 9.19 -3.61 7.83
CA ALA A 25 8.55 -4.82 8.33
C ALA A 25 8.01 -5.63 7.14
N TRP A 26 8.27 -6.93 7.14
CA TRP A 26 7.81 -7.82 6.08
C TRP A 26 7.53 -9.23 6.58
N ARG A 27 6.69 -9.93 5.86
CA ARG A 27 6.37 -11.34 6.11
C ARG A 27 6.55 -12.14 4.83
N SER A 28 6.99 -13.38 4.97
CA SER A 28 7.04 -14.33 3.86
C SER A 28 6.02 -15.45 4.04
N THR A 29 5.54 -15.98 2.93
CA THR A 29 4.62 -17.11 2.90
C THR A 29 4.84 -17.93 1.64
N GLY A 30 4.61 -19.23 1.72
CA GLY A 30 4.74 -20.12 0.57
C GLY A 30 6.19 -20.42 0.17
N GLN A 31 6.32 -21.09 -0.96
CA GLN A 31 7.60 -21.46 -1.57
C GLN A 31 7.47 -21.38 -3.09
N GLY A 32 8.59 -21.22 -3.80
CA GLY A 32 8.63 -21.15 -5.26
C GLY A 32 9.04 -19.78 -5.78
N GLU A 33 8.43 -19.34 -6.88
CA GLU A 33 8.83 -18.09 -7.52
C GLU A 33 8.52 -16.86 -6.66
N PRO A 34 9.49 -15.93 -6.50
CA PRO A 34 9.30 -14.77 -5.62
C PRO A 34 8.24 -13.79 -6.16
N VAL A 35 7.36 -13.34 -5.27
CA VAL A 35 6.37 -12.30 -5.54
C VAL A 35 6.43 -11.25 -4.42
N LEU A 36 6.69 -10.01 -4.77
CA LEU A 36 6.63 -8.87 -3.87
C LEU A 36 5.22 -8.28 -3.88
N PHE A 37 4.59 -8.23 -2.70
CA PHE A 37 3.26 -7.66 -2.49
C PHE A 37 3.36 -6.28 -1.86
N VAL A 38 2.83 -5.26 -2.54
CA VAL A 38 2.90 -3.85 -2.13
C VAL A 38 1.48 -3.29 -1.95
N HIS A 39 1.17 -2.86 -0.74
CA HIS A 39 -0.14 -2.30 -0.38
C HIS A 39 -0.26 -0.82 -0.74
N GLY A 40 -1.49 -0.30 -0.75
CA GLY A 40 -1.81 1.12 -0.93
C GLY A 40 -2.07 1.89 0.38
N TRP A 41 -2.43 3.16 0.23
CA TRP A 41 -2.80 4.05 1.33
C TRP A 41 -4.32 3.95 1.63
N PRO A 42 -4.78 4.00 2.89
CA PRO A 42 -4.02 3.99 4.16
C PRO A 42 -3.87 2.58 4.75
N LEU A 43 -3.62 1.61 3.92
CA LEU A 43 -3.57 0.20 4.26
C LEU A 43 -2.16 -0.24 4.70
N HIS A 44 -1.95 -1.55 4.82
CA HIS A 44 -0.66 -2.21 5.06
C HIS A 44 -0.72 -3.67 4.57
N GLY A 45 0.33 -4.45 4.76
CA GLY A 45 0.45 -5.82 4.22
C GLY A 45 -0.72 -6.76 4.50
N PHE A 46 -1.52 -6.50 5.52
CA PHE A 46 -2.76 -7.24 5.79
C PHE A 46 -3.77 -7.21 4.63
N THR A 47 -3.64 -6.29 3.70
CA THR A 47 -4.41 -6.26 2.44
C THR A 47 -4.43 -7.61 1.75
N TRP A 48 -3.32 -8.32 1.76
CA TRP A 48 -3.09 -9.54 1.00
C TRP A 48 -3.53 -10.84 1.67
N ARG A 49 -3.98 -10.80 2.94
CA ARG A 49 -4.32 -11.96 3.78
C ARG A 49 -5.24 -13.00 3.15
N LYS A 50 -6.15 -12.56 2.26
CA LYS A 50 -7.12 -13.47 1.60
C LYS A 50 -6.57 -14.06 0.30
N VAL A 51 -5.58 -13.40 -0.31
CA VAL A 51 -4.97 -13.82 -1.57
C VAL A 51 -3.82 -14.79 -1.33
N LEU A 52 -3.01 -14.53 -0.30
CA LEU A 52 -1.80 -15.29 0.00
C LEU A 52 -2.00 -16.81 0.12
N PRO A 53 -3.04 -17.33 0.79
CA PRO A 53 -3.23 -18.78 0.91
C PRO A 53 -3.39 -19.50 -0.43
N ALA A 54 -4.05 -18.86 -1.40
CA ALA A 54 -4.26 -19.45 -2.72
C ALA A 54 -2.98 -19.48 -3.57
N LEU A 55 -2.02 -18.61 -3.26
CA LEU A 55 -0.77 -18.46 -4.02
C LEU A 55 0.41 -19.23 -3.40
N ALA A 56 0.34 -19.57 -2.11
CA ALA A 56 1.44 -20.13 -1.32
C ALA A 56 1.97 -21.48 -1.83
N ALA A 57 1.18 -22.24 -2.61
CA ALA A 57 1.61 -23.51 -3.19
C ALA A 57 2.60 -23.35 -4.37
N ARG A 58 2.64 -22.16 -5.02
CA ARG A 58 3.44 -21.90 -6.22
C ARG A 58 4.39 -20.73 -6.09
N TYR A 59 4.12 -19.83 -5.16
CA TYR A 59 4.85 -18.57 -5.02
C TYR A 59 5.37 -18.36 -3.60
N ALA A 60 6.58 -17.85 -3.52
CA ALA A 60 7.14 -17.30 -2.28
C ALA A 60 6.71 -15.83 -2.19
N GLY A 61 5.67 -15.53 -1.41
CA GLY A 61 5.17 -14.18 -1.21
C GLY A 61 6.01 -13.41 -0.20
N TYR A 62 6.46 -12.22 -0.59
CA TYR A 62 7.13 -11.23 0.26
C TYR A 62 6.19 -10.05 0.46
N VAL A 63 5.58 -9.95 1.61
CA VAL A 63 4.57 -8.93 1.93
C VAL A 63 5.21 -7.86 2.78
N VAL A 64 5.37 -6.67 2.25
CA VAL A 64 5.98 -5.53 2.95
C VAL A 64 4.94 -4.59 3.52
N ASP A 65 5.31 -3.90 4.60
CA ASP A 65 4.66 -2.67 5.02
C ASP A 65 5.54 -1.50 4.56
N LEU A 66 4.99 -0.58 3.76
CA LEU A 66 5.71 0.61 3.32
C LEU A 66 5.99 1.56 4.50
N PRO A 67 7.04 2.39 4.45
CA PRO A 67 7.26 3.45 5.44
C PRO A 67 5.99 4.28 5.68
N GLY A 68 5.65 4.48 6.96
CA GLY A 68 4.40 5.15 7.35
C GLY A 68 3.21 4.22 7.54
N ALA A 69 3.32 2.93 7.20
CA ALA A 69 2.25 1.95 7.32
C ALA A 69 2.65 0.77 8.21
N GLY A 70 1.66 0.04 8.70
CA GLY A 70 1.80 -1.22 9.40
C GLY A 70 2.78 -1.20 10.57
N GLU A 71 3.77 -2.09 10.51
CA GLU A 71 4.80 -2.27 11.55
C GLU A 71 6.19 -1.78 11.10
N THR A 72 6.28 -1.13 9.93
CA THR A 72 7.53 -0.51 9.48
C THR A 72 7.89 0.69 10.35
N GLU A 73 9.12 0.68 10.85
CA GLU A 73 9.73 1.80 11.55
C GLU A 73 10.35 2.76 10.53
N TRP A 74 10.30 4.06 10.80
CA TRP A 74 10.83 5.07 9.91
C TRP A 74 11.40 6.26 10.69
N ARG A 75 12.40 6.90 10.12
CA ARG A 75 13.07 8.09 10.67
C ARG A 75 12.39 9.35 10.16
N SER A 76 12.62 10.47 10.83
CA SER A 76 12.05 11.78 10.45
C SER A 76 12.50 12.28 9.07
N ASP A 77 13.67 11.83 8.62
CA ASP A 77 14.29 12.15 7.34
C ASP A 77 13.91 11.17 6.21
N ASN A 78 13.01 10.21 6.46
CA ASN A 78 12.52 9.31 5.39
C ASN A 78 11.73 10.10 4.34
N ASP A 79 12.04 9.84 3.08
CA ASP A 79 11.27 10.36 1.94
C ASP A 79 10.02 9.50 1.73
N PHE A 80 8.84 10.11 1.85
CA PHE A 80 7.54 9.47 1.66
C PHE A 80 6.95 9.68 0.27
N SER A 81 7.72 10.23 -0.67
CA SER A 81 7.32 10.34 -2.07
C SER A 81 7.30 8.98 -2.78
N PHE A 82 6.74 8.92 -3.97
CA PHE A 82 6.80 7.69 -4.79
C PHE A 82 8.24 7.27 -5.08
N HIS A 83 9.14 8.23 -5.31
CA HIS A 83 10.56 7.95 -5.51
C HIS A 83 11.20 7.39 -4.23
N GLY A 84 10.93 7.99 -3.08
CA GLY A 84 11.45 7.54 -1.79
C GLY A 84 10.97 6.12 -1.44
N HIS A 85 9.67 5.85 -1.60
CA HIS A 85 9.14 4.51 -1.41
C HIS A 85 9.74 3.48 -2.39
N ALA A 86 9.90 3.82 -3.67
CA ALA A 86 10.53 2.93 -4.65
C ALA A 86 12.00 2.67 -4.33
N ALA A 87 12.75 3.68 -3.89
CA ALA A 87 14.14 3.54 -3.45
C ALA A 87 14.24 2.62 -2.22
N ASN A 88 13.35 2.77 -1.24
CA ASN A 88 13.28 1.87 -0.08
C ASN A 88 12.98 0.43 -0.50
N LEU A 89 12.04 0.21 -1.42
CA LEU A 89 11.75 -1.13 -1.95
C LEU A 89 12.93 -1.70 -2.76
N GLN A 90 13.65 -0.88 -3.52
CA GLN A 90 14.84 -1.30 -4.24
C GLN A 90 15.91 -1.83 -3.28
N GLN A 91 16.16 -1.11 -2.19
CA GLN A 91 17.10 -1.57 -1.16
C GLN A 91 16.60 -2.85 -0.49
N PHE A 92 15.29 -2.92 -0.19
CA PHE A 92 14.67 -4.12 0.38
C PHE A 92 14.88 -5.36 -0.49
N VAL A 93 14.50 -5.32 -1.78
CA VAL A 93 14.60 -6.49 -2.67
C VAL A 93 16.05 -6.98 -2.83
N ARG A 94 17.01 -6.05 -2.82
CA ARG A 94 18.44 -6.38 -2.84
C ARG A 94 18.89 -7.02 -1.54
N SER A 95 18.48 -6.49 -0.40
CA SER A 95 18.89 -6.98 0.92
C SER A 95 18.35 -8.37 1.23
N VAL A 96 17.14 -8.70 0.74
CA VAL A 96 16.54 -10.03 0.93
C VAL A 96 16.86 -11.01 -0.22
N GLY A 97 17.70 -10.60 -1.18
CA GLY A 97 18.21 -11.46 -2.25
C GLY A 97 17.18 -11.80 -3.34
N LEU A 98 16.24 -10.91 -3.64
CA LEU A 98 15.29 -11.11 -4.75
C LEU A 98 15.95 -10.71 -6.07
N ASP A 99 16.60 -11.64 -6.75
CA ASP A 99 17.26 -11.38 -8.03
C ASP A 99 16.28 -11.24 -9.20
N ARG A 100 15.26 -12.06 -9.26
CA ARG A 100 14.17 -12.00 -10.23
C ARG A 100 12.85 -12.27 -9.51
N TYR A 101 11.88 -11.37 -9.67
CA TYR A 101 10.64 -11.44 -8.91
C TYR A 101 9.46 -10.86 -9.72
N ARG A 102 8.25 -11.16 -9.26
CA ARG A 102 7.01 -10.57 -9.73
C ARG A 102 6.51 -9.53 -8.73
N LEU A 103 5.68 -8.63 -9.21
CA LEU A 103 5.02 -7.59 -8.40
C LEU A 103 3.51 -7.83 -8.37
N VAL A 104 2.91 -7.70 -7.21
CA VAL A 104 1.46 -7.57 -7.03
C VAL A 104 1.23 -6.35 -6.14
N ALA A 105 0.54 -5.35 -6.67
CA ALA A 105 0.43 -4.08 -5.97
C ALA A 105 -0.94 -3.44 -6.16
N HIS A 106 -1.37 -2.65 -5.17
CA HIS A 106 -2.69 -2.04 -5.12
C HIS A 106 -2.58 -0.56 -4.78
N ASP A 107 -3.44 0.27 -5.40
CA ASP A 107 -3.59 1.71 -5.09
C ASP A 107 -2.23 2.44 -5.19
N THR A 108 -1.88 3.35 -4.28
CA THR A 108 -0.59 4.06 -4.24
C THR A 108 0.61 3.12 -4.25
N GLY A 109 0.48 1.92 -3.67
CA GLY A 109 1.51 0.88 -3.74
C GLY A 109 1.77 0.40 -5.16
N ALA A 110 0.77 0.41 -6.03
CA ALA A 110 0.96 0.03 -7.43
C ALA A 110 1.70 1.14 -8.21
N THR A 111 1.56 2.41 -7.85
CA THR A 111 2.40 3.49 -8.40
C THR A 111 3.86 3.31 -7.99
N VAL A 112 4.11 3.02 -6.70
CA VAL A 112 5.46 2.70 -6.19
C VAL A 112 6.04 1.46 -6.91
N ALA A 113 5.25 0.41 -7.08
CA ALA A 113 5.68 -0.82 -7.74
C ALA A 113 5.98 -0.63 -9.23
N ARG A 114 5.18 0.18 -9.96
CA ARG A 114 5.49 0.56 -11.36
C ARG A 114 6.80 1.33 -11.45
N ARG A 115 7.05 2.25 -10.50
CA ARG A 115 8.34 2.97 -10.44
C ARG A 115 9.49 2.00 -10.17
N LEU A 116 9.32 1.04 -9.25
CA LEU A 116 10.31 0.00 -9.01
C LEU A 116 10.55 -0.85 -10.27
N ALA A 117 9.49 -1.19 -11.03
CA ALA A 117 9.62 -1.95 -12.28
C ALA A 117 10.41 -1.20 -13.37
N VAL A 118 10.34 0.12 -13.41
CA VAL A 118 11.19 0.96 -14.28
C VAL A 118 12.65 0.89 -13.83
N ILE A 119 12.91 1.03 -12.53
CA ILE A 119 14.27 1.03 -11.97
C ILE A 119 14.93 -0.35 -12.06
N GLU A 120 14.19 -1.42 -11.78
CA GLU A 120 14.65 -2.82 -11.72
C GLU A 120 14.15 -3.64 -12.93
N ARG A 121 14.05 -3.01 -14.10
CA ARG A 121 13.42 -3.57 -15.32
C ARG A 121 13.92 -4.96 -15.73
N GLU A 122 15.17 -5.28 -15.45
CA GLU A 122 15.76 -6.60 -15.77
C GLU A 122 15.41 -7.68 -14.73
N ARG A 123 14.98 -7.26 -13.52
CA ARG A 123 14.67 -8.13 -12.39
C ARG A 123 13.18 -8.37 -12.23
N VAL A 124 12.34 -7.41 -12.64
CA VAL A 124 10.88 -7.52 -12.57
C VAL A 124 10.35 -8.30 -13.78
N LEU A 125 9.88 -9.52 -13.53
CA LEU A 125 9.40 -10.42 -14.58
C LEU A 125 7.98 -10.09 -15.06
N GLN A 126 7.11 -9.73 -14.09
CA GLN A 126 5.70 -9.44 -14.31
C GLN A 126 5.18 -8.49 -13.22
N GLY A 127 4.19 -7.67 -13.58
CA GLY A 127 3.47 -6.82 -12.65
C GLY A 127 1.97 -7.04 -12.70
N VAL A 128 1.32 -7.15 -11.55
CA VAL A 128 -0.13 -7.06 -11.40
C VAL A 128 -0.44 -5.79 -10.62
N TYR A 129 -1.12 -4.86 -11.25
CA TYR A 129 -1.43 -3.55 -10.67
C TYR A 129 -2.95 -3.39 -10.55
N ILE A 130 -3.43 -3.13 -9.35
CA ILE A 130 -4.85 -3.17 -8.99
C ILE A 130 -5.29 -1.79 -8.55
N ASP A 131 -6.33 -1.24 -9.19
CA ASP A 131 -6.95 0.05 -8.83
C ASP A 131 -5.93 1.11 -8.39
N THR A 132 -5.23 1.75 -9.32
CA THR A 132 -4.07 2.61 -9.03
C THR A 132 -4.18 3.98 -9.68
N GLU A 133 -3.37 4.92 -9.19
CA GLU A 133 -3.28 6.26 -9.76
C GLU A 133 -2.94 6.22 -11.25
N ILE A 134 -3.59 7.11 -11.99
CA ILE A 134 -3.44 7.27 -13.43
C ILE A 134 -2.68 8.57 -13.69
N PRO A 135 -1.58 8.56 -14.48
CA PRO A 135 -0.88 9.77 -14.86
C PRO A 135 -1.84 10.83 -15.44
N ASN A 136 -1.60 12.09 -15.12
CA ASN A 136 -2.43 13.24 -15.50
C ASN A 136 -3.88 13.19 -14.98
N HIS A 137 -4.19 12.32 -14.01
CA HIS A 137 -5.47 12.28 -13.32
C HIS A 137 -5.30 12.60 -11.82
N ARG A 138 -6.16 13.49 -11.31
CA ARG A 138 -6.16 13.93 -9.91
C ARG A 138 -7.56 13.75 -9.35
N PRO A 139 -7.82 12.69 -8.55
CA PRO A 139 -9.08 12.57 -7.84
C PRO A 139 -9.28 13.79 -6.93
N PRO A 140 -10.37 14.58 -7.06
CA PRO A 140 -10.49 15.89 -6.39
C PRO A 140 -10.32 15.86 -4.87
N MET A 141 -10.73 14.76 -4.25
CA MET A 141 -10.65 14.60 -2.78
C MET A 141 -9.22 14.38 -2.28
N VAL A 142 -8.33 13.79 -3.08
CA VAL A 142 -6.98 13.45 -2.61
C VAL A 142 -6.13 14.69 -2.35
N PRO A 143 -6.03 15.68 -3.25
CA PRO A 143 -5.35 16.95 -2.95
C PRO A 143 -5.93 17.68 -1.73
N LEU A 144 -7.25 17.63 -1.53
CA LEU A 144 -7.88 18.19 -0.34
C LEU A 144 -7.40 17.48 0.93
N PHE A 145 -7.39 16.15 0.94
CA PHE A 145 -6.88 15.38 2.08
C PHE A 145 -5.40 15.62 2.33
N GLN A 146 -4.58 15.80 1.28
CA GLN A 146 -3.17 16.17 1.40
C GLN A 146 -2.98 17.52 2.09
N ALA A 147 -3.75 18.54 1.65
CA ALA A 147 -3.72 19.86 2.26
C ALA A 147 -4.11 19.81 3.74
N MET A 148 -5.19 19.10 4.06
CA MET A 148 -5.64 18.89 5.44
C MET A 148 -4.58 18.14 6.27
N ALA A 149 -3.96 17.10 5.75
CA ALA A 149 -2.94 16.32 6.45
C ALA A 149 -1.70 17.15 6.83
N GLY A 150 -1.48 18.28 6.16
CA GLY A 150 -0.42 19.26 6.49
C GLY A 150 -0.73 20.15 7.70
N LEU A 151 -1.99 20.25 8.12
CA LEU A 151 -2.38 21.14 9.21
C LEU A 151 -2.04 20.57 10.59
N PRO A 152 -1.59 21.42 11.54
CA PRO A 152 -1.35 21.00 12.92
C PRO A 152 -2.60 20.34 13.54
N GLY A 153 -2.41 19.23 14.24
CA GLY A 153 -3.49 18.54 14.94
C GLY A 153 -4.39 17.63 14.07
N MET A 154 -4.27 17.68 12.75
CA MET A 154 -5.12 16.87 11.86
C MET A 154 -4.98 15.37 12.08
N GLY A 155 -3.79 14.86 12.38
CA GLY A 155 -3.62 13.45 12.72
C GLY A 155 -4.42 13.05 13.96
N LEU A 156 -4.50 13.91 14.98
CA LEU A 156 -5.33 13.67 16.17
C LEU A 156 -6.81 13.71 15.81
N LEU A 157 -7.24 14.70 15.03
CA LEU A 157 -8.62 14.80 14.57
C LEU A 157 -9.02 13.55 13.76
N PHE A 158 -8.21 13.11 12.82
CA PHE A 158 -8.47 11.91 12.04
C PHE A 158 -8.58 10.65 12.92
N ARG A 159 -7.70 10.52 13.91
CA ARG A 159 -7.83 9.43 14.89
C ARG A 159 -9.17 9.44 15.62
N GLN A 160 -9.68 10.59 15.99
CA GLN A 160 -10.99 10.71 16.65
C GLN A 160 -12.14 10.38 15.67
N LEU A 161 -12.08 10.93 14.45
CA LEU A 161 -13.07 10.64 13.41
C LEU A 161 -13.12 9.15 13.07
N MET A 162 -11.98 8.48 12.96
CA MET A 162 -11.90 7.05 12.68
C MET A 162 -12.53 6.16 13.77
N ARG A 163 -12.72 6.65 15.00
CA ARG A 163 -13.49 5.95 16.04
C ARG A 163 -14.97 5.86 15.71
N SER A 164 -15.50 6.83 14.96
CA SER A 164 -16.91 6.88 14.59
C SER A 164 -17.21 5.90 13.45
N ARG A 165 -18.14 4.97 13.68
CA ARG A 165 -18.66 4.09 12.64
C ARG A 165 -19.27 4.90 11.49
N ARG A 166 -20.03 5.96 11.80
CA ARG A 166 -20.64 6.85 10.78
C ARG A 166 -19.57 7.46 9.88
N PHE A 167 -18.46 7.92 10.45
CA PHE A 167 -17.35 8.46 9.65
C PHE A 167 -16.73 7.40 8.75
N ARG A 168 -16.40 6.22 9.30
CA ARG A 168 -15.80 5.13 8.49
C ARG A 168 -16.69 4.71 7.32
N HIS A 169 -18.02 4.74 7.49
CA HIS A 169 -18.99 4.42 6.44
C HIS A 169 -19.33 5.60 5.51
N SER A 170 -18.85 6.80 5.79
CA SER A 170 -19.08 7.98 4.94
C SER A 170 -18.15 7.99 3.70
N GLY A 171 -18.48 8.85 2.72
CA GLY A 171 -17.60 9.08 1.57
C GLY A 171 -16.25 9.74 1.94
N MET A 172 -16.16 10.38 3.12
CA MET A 172 -14.90 10.92 3.67
C MET A 172 -14.06 9.84 4.37
N GLY A 173 -14.65 8.68 4.68
CA GLY A 173 -13.99 7.50 5.22
C GLY A 173 -13.82 6.44 4.13
N PHE A 174 -14.22 5.21 4.43
CA PHE A 174 -14.08 4.08 3.51
C PHE A 174 -15.37 3.74 2.75
N GLY A 175 -16.47 4.47 3.00
CA GLY A 175 -17.79 4.13 2.45
C GLY A 175 -17.88 4.17 0.92
N GLY A 176 -17.00 4.92 0.26
CA GLY A 176 -16.88 4.95 -1.19
C GLY A 176 -16.08 3.77 -1.77
N CYS A 177 -15.24 3.11 -0.96
CA CYS A 177 -14.35 2.04 -1.40
C CYS A 177 -14.99 0.64 -1.40
N PHE A 178 -16.23 0.52 -0.89
CA PHE A 178 -16.91 -0.77 -0.74
C PHE A 178 -18.30 -0.73 -1.37
N VAL A 179 -18.60 -1.69 -2.24
CA VAL A 179 -19.96 -1.94 -2.74
C VAL A 179 -20.83 -2.46 -1.60
N ASP A 180 -20.36 -3.46 -0.88
CA ASP A 180 -20.96 -3.92 0.36
C ASP A 180 -20.29 -3.24 1.56
N ARG A 181 -20.93 -2.19 2.06
CA ARG A 181 -20.41 -1.42 3.20
C ARG A 181 -20.37 -2.18 4.52
N SER A 182 -21.04 -3.33 4.62
CA SER A 182 -20.95 -4.16 5.83
C SER A 182 -19.53 -4.70 6.04
N LEU A 183 -18.76 -4.83 4.96
CA LEU A 183 -17.35 -5.26 5.01
C LEU A 183 -16.41 -4.26 5.67
N ILE A 184 -16.83 -3.01 5.85
CA ILE A 184 -16.05 -1.99 6.60
C ILE A 184 -15.99 -2.34 8.08
N ASP A 185 -17.02 -2.99 8.61
CA ASP A 185 -17.06 -3.45 9.99
C ASP A 185 -16.27 -4.77 10.15
N GLY A 186 -16.11 -5.24 11.38
CA GLY A 186 -15.42 -6.50 11.66
C GLY A 186 -13.94 -6.49 11.23
N GLU A 187 -13.55 -7.44 10.41
CA GLU A 187 -12.14 -7.71 10.05
C GLU A 187 -11.42 -6.50 9.44
N PHE A 188 -12.08 -5.70 8.58
CA PHE A 188 -11.46 -4.50 8.02
C PHE A 188 -11.21 -3.44 9.10
N THR A 189 -12.21 -3.16 9.92
CA THR A 189 -12.04 -2.22 11.04
C THR A 189 -10.97 -2.70 12.00
N ASP A 190 -10.95 -3.99 12.33
CA ASP A 190 -9.99 -4.58 13.28
C ASP A 190 -8.57 -4.57 12.72
N GLY A 191 -8.40 -4.89 11.44
CA GLY A 191 -7.10 -4.98 10.79
C GLY A 191 -6.50 -3.63 10.39
N PHE A 192 -7.33 -2.64 9.99
CA PHE A 192 -6.83 -1.38 9.44
C PHE A 192 -7.16 -0.17 10.32
N ALA A 193 -8.42 0.02 10.71
CA ALA A 193 -8.81 1.23 11.44
C ALA A 193 -8.34 1.22 12.90
N ARG A 194 -8.50 0.11 13.63
CA ARG A 194 -8.08 0.03 15.05
C ARG A 194 -6.59 0.28 15.27
N PRO A 195 -5.65 -0.28 14.46
CA PRO A 195 -4.23 0.03 14.59
C PRO A 195 -3.91 1.52 14.44
N LEU A 196 -4.59 2.22 13.53
CA LEU A 196 -4.44 3.67 13.36
C LEU A 196 -5.01 4.45 14.54
N ILE A 197 -6.18 4.03 15.05
CA ILE A 197 -6.81 4.64 16.23
C ILE A 197 -5.94 4.44 17.47
N ALA A 198 -5.32 3.28 17.62
CA ALA A 198 -4.53 2.93 18.81
C ALA A 198 -3.19 3.68 18.88
N SER A 199 -2.57 4.01 17.75
CA SER A 199 -1.22 4.55 17.67
C SER A 199 -1.16 5.93 17.00
N ALA A 200 -0.68 6.95 17.76
CA ALA A 200 -0.39 8.27 17.17
C ALA A 200 0.71 8.17 16.11
N ARG A 201 1.73 7.35 16.34
CA ARG A 201 2.84 7.15 15.40
C ARG A 201 2.37 6.55 14.08
N ARG A 202 1.49 5.55 14.10
CA ARG A 202 0.92 4.98 12.87
C ARG A 202 0.07 6.00 12.11
N MET A 203 -0.74 6.79 12.82
CA MET A 203 -1.51 7.86 12.19
C MET A 203 -0.58 8.94 11.60
N GLU A 204 0.46 9.35 12.32
CA GLU A 204 1.47 10.27 11.79
C GLU A 204 2.11 9.73 10.51
N GLY A 205 2.48 8.45 10.50
CA GLY A 205 3.04 7.79 9.34
C GLY A 205 2.10 7.86 8.12
N GLN A 206 0.82 7.57 8.32
CA GLN A 206 -0.19 7.67 7.25
C GLN A 206 -0.38 9.11 6.75
N MET A 207 -0.32 10.11 7.65
CA MET A 207 -0.37 11.52 7.25
C MET A 207 0.87 11.93 6.44
N ARG A 208 2.06 11.46 6.82
CA ARG A 208 3.30 11.69 6.06
C ARG A 208 3.26 11.00 4.70
N TYR A 209 2.78 9.76 4.62
CA TYR A 209 2.60 9.04 3.37
C TYR A 209 1.66 9.81 2.43
N LEU A 210 0.47 10.18 2.89
CA LEU A 210 -0.49 10.95 2.10
C LEU A 210 0.11 12.26 1.57
N ARG A 211 0.83 12.99 2.40
CA ARG A 211 1.51 14.24 2.01
C ARG A 211 2.65 14.01 1.03
N GLY A 212 3.28 12.85 1.08
CA GLY A 212 4.37 12.45 0.20
C GLY A 212 3.93 12.04 -1.20
N ILE A 213 2.63 11.84 -1.46
CA ILE A 213 2.12 11.58 -2.80
C ILE A 213 2.45 12.78 -3.70
N ASP A 214 3.43 12.60 -4.56
CA ASP A 214 3.90 13.62 -5.50
C ASP A 214 3.32 13.34 -6.89
N TRP A 215 2.44 14.23 -7.30
CA TRP A 215 1.74 14.10 -8.56
C TRP A 215 2.63 14.29 -9.79
N ALA A 216 3.70 15.08 -9.69
CA ALA A 216 4.66 15.24 -10.78
C ALA A 216 5.40 13.92 -11.03
N GLN A 217 5.81 13.24 -9.94
CA GLN A 217 6.43 11.91 -10.04
C GLN A 217 5.50 10.86 -10.62
N LEU A 218 4.18 10.96 -10.38
CA LEU A 218 3.19 10.10 -11.02
C LEU A 218 3.12 10.37 -12.54
N ASP A 219 3.10 11.65 -12.95
CA ASP A 219 3.00 12.01 -14.36
C ASP A 219 4.24 11.58 -15.16
N GLU A 220 5.43 11.62 -14.54
CA GLU A 220 6.66 11.07 -15.11
C GLU A 220 6.53 9.59 -15.53
N LEU A 221 5.73 8.81 -14.79
CA LEU A 221 5.51 7.40 -15.10
C LEU A 221 4.82 7.18 -16.44
N ALA A 222 4.11 8.15 -16.99
CA ALA A 222 3.51 8.03 -18.34
C ALA A 222 4.57 7.67 -19.39
N ASN A 223 5.76 8.26 -19.27
CA ASN A 223 6.91 7.92 -20.13
C ASN A 223 7.64 6.67 -19.62
N GLY A 224 7.83 6.56 -18.31
CA GLY A 224 8.51 5.41 -17.68
C GLY A 224 7.84 4.06 -17.95
N HIS A 225 6.52 4.01 -18.14
CA HIS A 225 5.82 2.75 -18.47
C HIS A 225 6.38 2.05 -19.71
N ARG A 226 6.93 2.79 -20.67
CA ARG A 226 7.55 2.22 -21.89
C ARG A 226 8.86 1.48 -21.60
N GLU A 227 9.45 1.71 -20.45
CA GLU A 227 10.68 1.06 -20.01
C GLU A 227 10.42 -0.24 -19.22
N ILE A 228 9.17 -0.51 -18.87
CA ILE A 228 8.79 -1.76 -18.19
C ILE A 228 8.83 -2.90 -19.22
N THR A 229 9.78 -3.80 -19.06
CA THR A 229 10.00 -4.93 -19.98
C THR A 229 9.16 -6.15 -19.63
N GLY A 230 8.78 -6.30 -18.35
CA GLY A 230 7.94 -7.39 -17.87
C GLY A 230 6.47 -7.24 -18.31
N SER A 231 5.77 -8.36 -18.48
CA SER A 231 4.34 -8.33 -18.78
C SER A 231 3.56 -7.71 -17.64
N SER A 232 2.55 -6.90 -17.96
CA SER A 232 1.72 -6.20 -16.99
C SER A 232 0.25 -6.62 -17.09
N LEU A 233 -0.39 -6.90 -15.94
CA LEU A 233 -1.83 -7.10 -15.82
C LEU A 233 -2.42 -5.95 -15.01
N LEU A 234 -3.41 -5.28 -15.56
CA LEU A 234 -4.20 -4.29 -14.86
C LEU A 234 -5.52 -4.93 -14.42
N ILE A 235 -5.85 -4.81 -13.14
CA ILE A 235 -7.13 -5.25 -12.56
C ILE A 235 -7.82 -4.02 -12.01
N TRP A 236 -9.09 -3.84 -12.36
CA TRP A 236 -9.79 -2.61 -12.05
C TRP A 236 -11.22 -2.85 -11.59
N GLY A 237 -11.64 -2.13 -10.56
CA GLY A 237 -13.03 -2.06 -10.14
C GLY A 237 -13.84 -1.22 -11.13
N GLU A 238 -14.91 -1.80 -11.72
CA GLU A 238 -15.75 -1.09 -12.70
C GLU A 238 -16.35 0.22 -12.17
N ARG A 239 -16.48 0.34 -10.86
CA ARG A 239 -17.07 1.50 -10.17
C ARG A 239 -16.08 2.15 -9.21
N ASP A 240 -14.78 2.15 -9.55
CA ASP A 240 -13.78 2.84 -8.74
C ASP A 240 -14.10 4.35 -8.70
N PRO A 241 -14.33 4.92 -7.49
CA PRO A 241 -14.69 6.33 -7.36
C PRO A 241 -13.51 7.28 -7.52
N PHE A 242 -12.27 6.77 -7.44
CA PHE A 242 -11.05 7.57 -7.50
C PHE A 242 -10.37 7.51 -8.86
N PHE A 243 -10.30 6.31 -9.42
CA PHE A 243 -9.57 6.05 -10.66
C PHE A 243 -10.50 5.42 -11.70
N PRO A 244 -11.21 6.23 -12.51
CA PRO A 244 -12.15 5.71 -13.49
C PRO A 244 -11.46 4.79 -14.51
N PRO A 245 -11.95 3.56 -14.75
CA PRO A 245 -11.31 2.57 -15.61
C PRO A 245 -11.18 3.05 -17.08
N GLU A 246 -12.03 3.98 -17.53
CA GLU A 246 -11.96 4.59 -18.86
C GLU A 246 -10.66 5.40 -19.08
N ARG A 247 -10.04 5.87 -18.00
CA ARG A 247 -8.78 6.62 -18.03
C ARG A 247 -7.56 5.73 -17.90
N ALA A 248 -7.74 4.47 -17.50
CA ALA A 248 -6.67 3.49 -17.35
C ALA A 248 -6.37 2.72 -18.65
N ARG A 249 -7.18 2.91 -19.69
CA ARG A 249 -7.07 2.25 -21.03
C ARG A 249 -6.11 2.97 -21.96
#